data_223c15b68532fade467c9cd3922d0ec6
#
_entry.id   223c15b68532fade467c9cd3922d0ec6
#
_cell.length_a   1.000
_cell.length_b   1.000
_cell.length_c   1.000
_cell.angle_alpha   90.00
_cell.angle_beta   90.00
_cell.angle_gamma   90.00
#
_symmetry.space_group_name_H-M   'P 1'
#
loop_
_entity.id
_entity.type
_entity.pdbx_description
1 polymer ?
#
loop_
_entity_poly.entity_id
_entity_poly.type
_entity_poly.pdbx_seq_one_letter_code
_entity_poly.pdbx_strand_id
1 'polypeptide(L)'
;MSFWVKTNRIIKWIFPNYVWNIPNDEQKVFLTFDDGPTPEITEWVLEQLKLHNAQATFFCIGNNIEKYPEIFQKTIAEGHAIGNHTFDHLNGWKTTTEVYIENVKLYETQNPKLVTRNLFRPPYGKIKHSQSKILRKLGYKIIMWDVLSRDYDQSISATQCLENVLSNIETGSIIVFHDSVKAEHNLKYVLPKTLEFLKEKGFICDKIV
;
A
#
# COMPACT_ATOMS: atom_id res chain seq x y z
N MET A 1 -2.45 4.68 20.40
CA MET A 1 -1.14 5.02 19.80
C MET A 1 -1.41 6.04 18.71
N SER A 2 -0.80 7.22 18.82
CA SER A 2 -0.86 8.19 17.73
C SER A 2 0.01 7.66 16.59
N PHE A 3 -0.62 7.20 15.51
CA PHE A 3 0.11 6.91 14.28
C PHE A 3 0.51 8.24 13.66
N TRP A 4 1.78 8.38 13.30
CA TRP A 4 2.24 9.55 12.60
C TRP A 4 1.67 9.54 11.18
N VAL A 5 1.01 10.62 10.81
CA VAL A 5 0.50 10.83 9.45
C VAL A 5 1.66 10.95 8.46
N LYS A 6 2.64 11.79 8.76
CA LYS A 6 3.91 11.88 8.01
C LYS A 6 5.00 11.11 8.74
N THR A 7 5.67 10.20 8.06
CA THR A 7 6.76 9.44 8.65
C THR A 7 7.96 10.35 8.96
N ASN A 8 8.37 10.36 10.23
CA ASN A 8 9.46 11.19 10.70
C ASN A 8 10.80 10.78 10.05
N ARG A 9 11.62 11.76 9.69
CA ARG A 9 12.96 11.54 9.10
C ARG A 9 13.86 10.66 9.97
N ILE A 10 13.73 10.76 11.30
CA ILE A 10 14.49 9.93 12.24
C ILE A 10 14.16 8.45 12.07
N ILE A 11 12.88 8.10 11.87
CA ILE A 11 12.47 6.71 11.63
C ILE A 11 13.06 6.20 10.31
N LYS A 12 13.03 7.01 9.27
CA LYS A 12 13.64 6.67 7.97
C LYS A 12 15.13 6.43 8.11
N TRP A 13 15.80 7.22 8.93
CA TRP A 13 17.23 7.07 9.22
C TRP A 13 17.56 5.81 10.06
N ILE A 14 16.74 5.47 11.07
CA ILE A 14 16.91 4.26 11.89
C ILE A 14 16.69 2.98 11.05
N PHE A 15 15.79 3.03 10.06
CA PHE A 15 15.47 1.89 9.21
C PHE A 15 15.80 2.17 7.73
N PRO A 16 17.10 2.36 7.38
CA PRO A 16 17.52 2.75 6.02
C PRO A 16 17.31 1.63 4.98
N ASN A 17 17.12 0.40 5.44
CA ASN A 17 16.88 -0.77 4.58
C ASN A 17 15.41 -0.92 4.15
N TYR A 18 14.53 0.00 4.54
CA TYR A 18 13.14 0.03 4.13
C TYR A 18 12.91 1.21 3.17
N VAL A 19 12.01 1.02 2.24
CA VAL A 19 11.63 2.09 1.29
C VAL A 19 10.48 2.88 1.88
N TRP A 20 10.74 4.14 2.21
CA TRP A 20 9.75 5.05 2.83
C TRP A 20 9.18 6.05 1.83
N ASN A 21 9.98 6.43 0.85
CA ASN A 21 9.67 7.32 -0.26
C ASN A 21 10.61 6.99 -1.42
N ILE A 22 10.29 7.41 -2.62
CA ILE A 22 11.06 7.16 -3.84
C ILE A 22 11.45 8.51 -4.46
N PRO A 23 12.63 9.05 -4.14
CA PRO A 23 13.10 10.33 -4.70
C PRO A 23 13.11 10.29 -6.23
N ASN A 24 12.64 11.37 -6.84
CA ASN A 24 12.66 11.55 -8.30
C ASN A 24 12.56 13.04 -8.65
N ASP A 25 12.90 13.38 -9.90
CA ASP A 25 12.84 14.75 -10.42
C ASP A 25 11.61 15.01 -11.32
N GLU A 26 10.71 14.02 -11.43
CA GLU A 26 9.56 14.06 -12.33
C GLU A 26 8.24 14.42 -11.63
N GLN A 27 8.28 14.90 -10.39
CA GLN A 27 7.11 15.15 -9.53
C GLN A 27 6.20 13.92 -9.37
N LYS A 28 6.78 12.71 -9.37
CA LYS A 28 6.04 11.47 -9.14
C LYS A 28 5.68 11.29 -7.68
N VAL A 29 4.49 10.78 -7.46
CA VAL A 29 4.01 10.24 -6.17
C VAL A 29 3.48 8.83 -6.38
N PHE A 30 3.45 8.03 -5.31
CA PHE A 30 3.12 6.63 -5.37
C PHE A 30 1.92 6.33 -4.47
N LEU A 31 0.74 6.26 -5.09
CA LEU A 31 -0.47 5.83 -4.40
C LEU A 31 -0.39 4.32 -4.16
N THR A 32 -0.68 3.90 -2.93
CA THR A 32 -0.66 2.48 -2.56
C THR A 32 -1.92 2.12 -1.81
N PHE A 33 -2.44 0.92 -2.07
CA PHE A 33 -3.64 0.37 -1.47
C PHE A 33 -3.32 -0.93 -0.77
N ASP A 34 -3.69 -1.05 0.50
CA ASP A 34 -3.46 -2.25 1.31
C ASP A 34 -4.79 -2.98 1.56
N ASP A 35 -4.72 -4.28 1.86
CA ASP A 35 -5.80 -5.18 2.29
C ASP A 35 -6.65 -5.80 1.16
N GLY A 36 -6.73 -5.25 -0.03
CA GLY A 36 -7.50 -5.80 -1.16
C GLY A 36 -7.02 -7.17 -1.67
N PRO A 37 -7.64 -7.71 -2.73
CA PRO A 37 -8.84 -7.17 -3.37
C PRO A 37 -10.10 -7.34 -2.54
N THR A 38 -10.98 -6.33 -2.56
CA THR A 38 -12.28 -6.34 -1.91
C THR A 38 -13.36 -6.00 -2.94
N PRO A 39 -14.41 -6.84 -3.11
CA PRO A 39 -15.49 -6.57 -4.06
C PRO A 39 -16.08 -5.18 -3.90
N GLU A 40 -16.50 -4.58 -5.00
CA GLU A 40 -17.06 -3.24 -5.12
C GLU A 40 -16.05 -2.11 -4.77
N ILE A 41 -15.24 -2.29 -3.73
CA ILE A 41 -14.31 -1.25 -3.25
C ILE A 41 -13.07 -1.18 -4.14
N THR A 42 -12.38 -2.30 -4.34
CA THR A 42 -11.20 -2.34 -5.23
C THR A 42 -11.57 -1.96 -6.66
N GLU A 43 -12.73 -2.43 -7.15
CA GLU A 43 -13.22 -2.10 -8.49
C GLU A 43 -13.51 -0.59 -8.62
N TRP A 44 -14.13 0.01 -7.62
CA TRP A 44 -14.36 1.45 -7.56
C TRP A 44 -13.02 2.23 -7.52
N VAL A 45 -12.02 1.76 -6.76
CA VAL A 45 -10.68 2.37 -6.75
C VAL A 45 -10.06 2.34 -8.15
N LEU A 46 -10.13 1.20 -8.85
CA LEU A 46 -9.62 1.06 -10.21
C LEU A 46 -10.31 2.06 -11.17
N GLU A 47 -11.61 2.24 -11.05
CA GLU A 47 -12.36 3.24 -11.83
C GLU A 47 -11.86 4.67 -11.56
N GLN A 48 -11.65 5.04 -10.28
CA GLN A 48 -11.12 6.35 -9.93
C GLN A 48 -9.70 6.58 -10.50
N LEU A 49 -8.83 5.59 -10.39
CA LEU A 49 -7.47 5.67 -10.95
C LEU A 49 -7.51 5.84 -12.47
N LYS A 50 -8.35 5.09 -13.15
CA LYS A 50 -8.55 5.17 -14.62
C LYS A 50 -9.04 6.54 -15.06
N LEU A 51 -10.03 7.12 -14.36
CA LEU A 51 -10.58 8.45 -14.65
C LEU A 51 -9.50 9.56 -14.58
N HIS A 52 -8.49 9.37 -13.76
CA HIS A 52 -7.40 10.33 -13.56
C HIS A 52 -6.09 9.93 -14.25
N ASN A 53 -6.10 8.88 -15.09
CA ASN A 53 -4.90 8.35 -15.75
C ASN A 53 -3.76 8.06 -14.75
N ALA A 54 -4.09 7.54 -13.58
CA ALA A 54 -3.19 7.28 -12.48
C ALA A 54 -2.81 5.79 -12.40
N GLN A 55 -1.54 5.51 -12.12
CA GLN A 55 -1.06 4.18 -11.78
C GLN A 55 -0.83 4.08 -10.26
N ALA A 56 -1.02 2.89 -9.71
CA ALA A 56 -0.89 2.64 -8.28
C ALA A 56 -0.23 1.27 -8.00
N THR A 57 0.04 1.01 -6.73
CA THR A 57 0.53 -0.29 -6.25
C THR A 57 -0.42 -0.84 -5.20
N PHE A 58 -0.86 -2.09 -5.38
CA PHE A 58 -1.77 -2.78 -4.47
C PHE A 58 -1.00 -3.83 -3.67
N PHE A 59 -0.96 -3.70 -2.35
CA PHE A 59 -0.43 -4.70 -1.44
C PHE A 59 -1.56 -5.62 -1.02
N CYS A 60 -1.74 -6.69 -1.77
CA CYS A 60 -2.89 -7.59 -1.63
C CYS A 60 -2.66 -8.65 -0.54
N ILE A 61 -3.73 -9.03 0.14
CA ILE A 61 -3.78 -10.19 1.04
C ILE A 61 -3.98 -11.45 0.19
N GLY A 62 -3.13 -12.47 0.38
CA GLY A 62 -3.19 -13.70 -0.43
C GLY A 62 -4.54 -14.41 -0.39
N ASN A 63 -5.13 -14.52 0.79
CA ASN A 63 -6.48 -15.09 0.99
C ASN A 63 -7.57 -14.31 0.22
N ASN A 64 -7.44 -12.99 0.08
CA ASN A 64 -8.38 -12.19 -0.70
C ASN A 64 -8.19 -12.40 -2.21
N ILE A 65 -6.95 -12.62 -2.67
CA ILE A 65 -6.69 -12.98 -4.07
C ILE A 65 -7.36 -14.31 -4.43
N GLU A 66 -7.27 -15.32 -3.55
CA GLU A 66 -7.94 -16.62 -3.78
C GLU A 66 -9.48 -16.48 -3.84
N LYS A 67 -10.05 -15.62 -3.01
CA LYS A 67 -11.51 -15.39 -2.99
C LYS A 67 -12.02 -14.59 -4.17
N TYR A 68 -11.21 -13.64 -4.66
CA TYR A 68 -11.64 -12.66 -5.68
C TYR A 68 -10.61 -12.57 -6.83
N PRO A 69 -10.32 -13.68 -7.51
CA PRO A 69 -9.26 -13.75 -8.52
C PRO A 69 -9.55 -12.84 -9.74
N GLU A 70 -10.82 -12.62 -10.08
CA GLU A 70 -11.20 -11.77 -11.22
C GLU A 70 -10.81 -10.29 -10.95
N ILE A 71 -11.06 -9.78 -9.73
CA ILE A 71 -10.73 -8.41 -9.35
C ILE A 71 -9.21 -8.24 -9.35
N PHE A 72 -8.50 -9.24 -8.84
CA PHE A 72 -7.04 -9.26 -8.86
C PHE A 72 -6.48 -9.22 -10.29
N GLN A 73 -7.00 -10.04 -11.21
CA GLN A 73 -6.58 -10.05 -12.61
C GLN A 73 -6.90 -8.71 -13.30
N LYS A 74 -8.05 -8.10 -12.99
CA LYS A 74 -8.41 -6.76 -13.49
C LYS A 74 -7.40 -5.71 -13.04
N THR A 75 -6.98 -5.73 -11.76
CA THR A 75 -5.95 -4.82 -11.23
C THR A 75 -4.65 -4.89 -12.02
N ILE A 76 -4.20 -6.11 -12.37
CA ILE A 76 -3.01 -6.34 -13.19
C ILE A 76 -3.22 -5.87 -14.63
N ALA A 77 -4.37 -6.21 -15.23
CA ALA A 77 -4.70 -5.88 -16.62
C ALA A 77 -4.77 -4.37 -16.85
N GLU A 78 -5.19 -3.60 -15.84
CA GLU A 78 -5.22 -2.14 -15.88
C GLU A 78 -3.83 -1.50 -15.63
N GLY A 79 -2.79 -2.33 -15.48
CA GLY A 79 -1.39 -1.90 -15.46
C GLY A 79 -0.83 -1.52 -14.10
N HIS A 80 -1.56 -1.75 -13.01
CA HIS A 80 -1.10 -1.48 -11.66
C HIS A 80 -0.04 -2.48 -11.19
N ALA A 81 0.79 -2.09 -10.21
CA ALA A 81 1.74 -2.98 -9.60
C ALA A 81 1.11 -3.73 -8.42
N ILE A 82 1.61 -4.94 -8.17
CA ILE A 82 1.17 -5.78 -7.06
C ILE A 82 2.32 -5.99 -6.08
N GLY A 83 2.04 -5.95 -4.79
CA GLY A 83 2.94 -6.33 -3.71
C GLY A 83 2.31 -7.36 -2.77
N ASN A 84 3.14 -8.08 -2.05
CA ASN A 84 2.74 -9.07 -1.07
C ASN A 84 2.39 -8.40 0.28
N HIS A 85 1.20 -8.68 0.81
CA HIS A 85 0.76 -8.21 2.13
C HIS A 85 0.50 -9.37 3.11
N THR A 86 1.32 -10.43 3.02
CA THR A 86 1.14 -11.76 3.63
C THR A 86 -0.10 -12.50 3.09
N PHE A 87 -0.21 -13.79 3.39
CA PHE A 87 -1.37 -14.56 2.95
C PHE A 87 -2.61 -14.30 3.84
N ASP A 88 -2.42 -14.24 5.18
CA ASP A 88 -3.48 -14.09 6.18
C ASP A 88 -3.43 -12.76 6.94
N HIS A 89 -2.78 -11.73 6.42
CA HIS A 89 -2.67 -10.42 7.07
C HIS A 89 -2.05 -10.50 8.48
N LEU A 90 -0.98 -11.31 8.64
CA LEU A 90 -0.37 -11.58 9.95
C LEU A 90 0.38 -10.37 10.52
N ASN A 91 0.18 -10.12 11.81
CA ASN A 91 0.94 -9.12 12.55
C ASN A 91 2.34 -9.67 12.90
N GLY A 92 3.39 -9.16 12.26
CA GLY A 92 4.74 -9.66 12.42
C GLY A 92 5.25 -9.63 13.87
N TRP A 93 4.87 -8.65 14.67
CA TRP A 93 5.29 -8.59 16.08
C TRP A 93 4.64 -9.68 16.94
N LYS A 94 3.44 -10.14 16.57
CA LYS A 94 2.68 -11.16 17.31
C LYS A 94 2.91 -12.58 16.78
N THR A 95 3.60 -12.73 15.66
CA THR A 95 3.82 -14.00 14.97
C THR A 95 5.28 -14.42 15.10
N THR A 96 5.57 -15.72 15.23
CA THR A 96 6.95 -16.21 15.20
C THR A 96 7.58 -15.94 13.83
N THR A 97 8.90 -15.94 13.75
CA THR A 97 9.59 -15.65 12.49
C THR A 97 9.29 -16.72 11.43
N GLU A 98 9.28 -17.97 11.83
CA GLU A 98 9.06 -19.12 10.97
C GLU A 98 7.67 -19.06 10.32
N VAL A 99 6.62 -18.95 11.15
CA VAL A 99 5.22 -18.87 10.70
C VAL A 99 4.99 -17.66 9.80
N TYR A 100 5.61 -16.51 10.15
CA TYR A 100 5.48 -15.31 9.34
C TYR A 100 6.10 -15.46 7.95
N ILE A 101 7.30 -16.04 7.86
CA ILE A 101 7.99 -16.26 6.58
C ILE A 101 7.26 -17.30 5.73
N GLU A 102 6.74 -18.37 6.34
CA GLU A 102 5.92 -19.37 5.64
C GLU A 102 4.66 -18.74 5.05
N ASN A 103 4.00 -17.87 5.80
CA ASN A 103 2.81 -17.15 5.35
C ASN A 103 3.08 -16.18 4.19
N VAL A 104 4.25 -15.51 4.19
CA VAL A 104 4.69 -14.69 3.05
C VAL A 104 4.97 -15.56 1.82
N LYS A 105 5.60 -16.73 1.98
CA LYS A 105 5.87 -17.66 0.88
C LYS A 105 4.60 -18.31 0.32
N LEU A 106 3.62 -18.59 1.18
CA LEU A 106 2.34 -19.15 0.77
C LEU A 106 1.64 -18.23 -0.24
N TYR A 107 1.72 -16.92 -0.05
CA TYR A 107 1.23 -15.92 -1.00
C TYR A 107 1.79 -16.16 -2.42
N GLU A 108 3.08 -16.42 -2.56
CA GLU A 108 3.73 -16.65 -3.87
C GLU A 108 3.35 -18.00 -4.48
N THR A 109 3.30 -19.06 -3.65
CA THR A 109 3.00 -20.42 -4.12
C THR A 109 1.58 -20.52 -4.66
N GLN A 110 0.65 -19.83 -4.04
CA GLN A 110 -0.75 -19.78 -4.48
C GLN A 110 -0.96 -18.86 -5.68
N ASN A 111 -0.01 -17.95 -5.94
CA ASN A 111 -0.10 -16.98 -7.02
C ASN A 111 1.12 -17.03 -7.97
N PRO A 112 1.46 -18.20 -8.58
CA PRO A 112 2.73 -18.40 -9.31
C PRO A 112 2.86 -17.58 -10.60
N LYS A 113 1.75 -17.02 -11.10
CA LYS A 113 1.75 -16.12 -12.29
C LYS A 113 1.99 -14.66 -11.92
N LEU A 114 2.13 -14.35 -10.63
CA LEU A 114 2.42 -13.02 -10.16
C LEU A 114 3.86 -12.64 -10.51
N VAL A 115 4.00 -11.71 -11.43
CA VAL A 115 5.22 -10.93 -11.58
C VAL A 115 5.23 -9.89 -10.46
N THR A 116 5.29 -10.35 -9.21
CA THR A 116 5.56 -9.44 -8.10
C THR A 116 7.01 -9.02 -8.25
N ARG A 117 7.25 -7.74 -8.29
CA ARG A 117 8.62 -7.20 -8.31
C ARG A 117 9.28 -7.32 -6.93
N ASN A 118 8.97 -8.40 -6.21
CA ASN A 118 9.40 -8.65 -4.83
C ASN A 118 9.09 -7.48 -3.89
N LEU A 119 7.95 -6.80 -4.10
CA LEU A 119 7.46 -5.77 -3.21
C LEU A 119 6.72 -6.42 -2.04
N PHE A 120 7.08 -6.04 -0.84
CA PHE A 120 6.44 -6.55 0.38
C PHE A 120 6.12 -5.39 1.32
N ARG A 121 4.90 -5.34 1.83
CA ARG A 121 4.53 -4.43 2.92
C ARG A 121 4.05 -5.25 4.12
N PRO A 122 4.64 -5.06 5.32
CA PRO A 122 4.20 -5.77 6.51
C PRO A 122 2.83 -5.24 6.97
N PRO A 123 1.85 -6.11 7.25
CA PRO A 123 0.60 -5.71 7.86
C PRO A 123 0.80 -4.86 9.12
N TYR A 124 0.00 -3.80 9.26
CA TYR A 124 0.10 -2.82 10.37
C TYR A 124 1.44 -2.07 10.44
N GLY A 125 2.33 -2.19 9.44
CA GLY A 125 3.71 -1.72 9.53
C GLY A 125 4.56 -2.47 10.56
N LYS A 126 4.13 -3.65 11.01
CA LYS A 126 4.72 -4.39 12.13
C LYS A 126 5.51 -5.60 11.63
N ILE A 127 6.82 -5.49 11.66
CA ILE A 127 7.76 -6.55 11.28
C ILE A 127 8.91 -6.64 12.28
N LYS A 128 9.33 -7.88 12.65
CA LYS A 128 10.53 -8.10 13.46
C LYS A 128 11.78 -7.96 12.60
N HIS A 129 12.88 -7.58 13.24
CA HIS A 129 14.19 -7.50 12.55
C HIS A 129 14.60 -8.83 11.89
N SER A 130 14.36 -9.96 12.57
CA SER A 130 14.62 -11.32 12.04
C SER A 130 13.83 -11.60 10.77
N GLN A 131 12.51 -11.29 10.76
CA GLN A 131 11.63 -11.45 9.62
C GLN A 131 12.10 -10.59 8.43
N SER A 132 12.33 -9.30 8.67
CA SER A 132 12.83 -8.36 7.67
C SER A 132 14.16 -8.80 7.05
N LYS A 133 15.10 -9.28 7.88
CA LYS A 133 16.41 -9.77 7.42
C LYS A 133 16.26 -10.96 6.47
N ILE A 134 15.37 -11.91 6.79
CA ILE A 134 15.10 -13.08 5.93
C ILE A 134 14.44 -12.64 4.62
N LEU A 135 13.39 -11.81 4.68
CA LEU A 135 12.67 -11.37 3.48
C LEU A 135 13.59 -10.60 2.52
N ARG A 136 14.45 -9.72 3.03
CA ARG A 136 15.44 -9.02 2.19
C ARG A 136 16.47 -9.97 1.57
N LYS A 137 16.88 -11.03 2.27
CA LYS A 137 17.74 -12.10 1.70
C LYS A 137 17.03 -12.90 0.60
N LEU A 138 15.71 -13.02 0.67
CA LEU A 138 14.87 -13.61 -0.37
C LEU A 138 14.60 -12.65 -1.54
N GLY A 139 15.17 -11.45 -1.51
CA GLY A 139 15.05 -10.45 -2.57
C GLY A 139 13.90 -9.45 -2.41
N TYR A 140 13.14 -9.51 -1.31
CA TYR A 140 12.04 -8.56 -1.09
C TYR A 140 12.54 -7.16 -0.75
N LYS A 141 11.94 -6.16 -1.39
CA LYS A 141 11.99 -4.74 -0.98
C LYS A 141 10.88 -4.51 0.06
N ILE A 142 11.25 -4.08 1.27
CA ILE A 142 10.28 -3.76 2.32
C ILE A 142 9.77 -2.34 2.08
N ILE A 143 8.54 -2.22 1.61
CA ILE A 143 7.91 -0.95 1.28
C ILE A 143 7.08 -0.47 2.47
N MET A 144 7.47 0.65 3.01
CA MET A 144 6.73 1.35 4.07
C MET A 144 5.96 2.52 3.45
N TRP A 145 5.83 3.64 4.16
CA TRP A 145 5.12 4.81 3.66
C TRP A 145 5.71 6.12 4.19
N ASP A 146 5.48 7.14 3.45
CA ASP A 146 5.79 8.51 3.83
C ASP A 146 4.55 9.20 4.43
N VAL A 147 3.38 8.97 3.82
CA VAL A 147 2.10 9.56 4.23
C VAL A 147 1.07 8.46 4.48
N LEU A 148 0.43 8.49 5.65
CA LEU A 148 -0.66 7.59 6.02
C LEU A 148 -1.98 8.37 6.06
N SER A 149 -2.93 7.99 5.21
CA SER A 149 -4.26 8.62 5.17
C SER A 149 -5.04 8.45 6.46
N ARG A 150 -4.92 7.29 7.12
CA ARG A 150 -5.77 6.81 8.22
C ARG A 150 -7.22 6.60 7.83
N ASP A 151 -7.49 6.29 6.56
CA ASP A 151 -8.84 6.04 6.04
C ASP A 151 -9.58 4.90 6.77
N TYR A 152 -8.86 3.91 7.28
CA TYR A 152 -9.39 2.81 8.10
C TYR A 152 -9.83 3.23 9.51
N ASP A 153 -9.47 4.42 9.95
CA ASP A 153 -9.74 4.88 11.32
C ASP A 153 -11.09 5.60 11.41
N GLN A 154 -12.10 4.89 11.85
CA GLN A 154 -13.46 5.42 11.97
C GLN A 154 -13.61 6.48 13.07
N SER A 155 -12.58 6.75 13.86
CA SER A 155 -12.60 7.81 14.87
C SER A 155 -12.27 9.19 14.33
N ILE A 156 -11.78 9.27 13.08
CA ILE A 156 -11.50 10.55 12.40
C ILE A 156 -12.51 10.81 11.29
N SER A 157 -12.78 12.09 11.01
CA SER A 157 -13.66 12.44 9.90
C SER A 157 -12.97 12.25 8.56
N ALA A 158 -13.76 12.09 7.50
CA ALA A 158 -13.24 12.03 6.14
C ALA A 158 -12.47 13.32 5.75
N THR A 159 -12.88 14.48 6.29
CA THR A 159 -12.15 15.74 6.10
C THR A 159 -10.78 15.69 6.76
N GLN A 160 -10.68 15.18 7.99
CA GLN A 160 -9.39 15.01 8.67
C GLN A 160 -8.49 14.02 7.92
N CYS A 161 -9.08 12.95 7.39
CA CYS A 161 -8.36 11.98 6.56
C CYS A 161 -7.80 12.65 5.28
N LEU A 162 -8.59 13.50 4.61
CA LEU A 162 -8.14 14.27 3.45
C LEU A 162 -6.99 15.23 3.82
N GLU A 163 -7.11 15.95 4.92
CA GLU A 163 -6.10 16.87 5.42
C GLU A 163 -4.78 16.14 5.75
N ASN A 164 -4.85 14.95 6.35
CA ASN A 164 -3.70 14.09 6.58
C ASN A 164 -2.91 13.82 5.28
N VAL A 165 -3.60 13.64 4.18
CA VAL A 165 -2.96 13.36 2.89
C VAL A 165 -2.44 14.66 2.26
N LEU A 166 -3.31 15.63 2.00
CA LEU A 166 -2.97 16.82 1.20
C LEU A 166 -1.87 17.68 1.82
N SER A 167 -1.86 17.81 3.15
CA SER A 167 -0.85 18.62 3.86
C SER A 167 0.55 18.00 3.92
N ASN A 168 0.70 16.73 3.54
CA ASN A 168 1.93 15.97 3.73
C ASN A 168 2.54 15.41 2.44
N ILE A 169 1.88 15.62 1.30
CA ILE A 169 2.38 15.15 0.00
C ILE A 169 3.60 15.97 -0.42
N GLU A 170 4.62 15.27 -0.87
CA GLU A 170 5.80 15.84 -1.55
C GLU A 170 6.26 14.88 -2.67
N THR A 171 7.10 15.35 -3.57
CA THR A 171 7.69 14.52 -4.64
C THR A 171 8.34 13.28 -4.04
N GLY A 172 7.98 12.11 -4.57
CA GLY A 172 8.47 10.82 -4.10
C GLY A 172 7.68 10.22 -2.95
N SER A 173 6.65 10.88 -2.43
CA SER A 173 5.83 10.34 -1.34
C SER A 173 5.17 9.02 -1.72
N ILE A 174 5.30 8.01 -0.86
CA ILE A 174 4.48 6.79 -0.87
C ILE A 174 3.29 7.06 0.07
N ILE A 175 2.08 7.04 -0.48
CA ILE A 175 0.84 7.38 0.22
C ILE A 175 0.02 6.11 0.41
N VAL A 176 -0.41 5.83 1.64
CA VAL A 176 -1.19 4.63 1.96
C VAL A 176 -2.67 4.95 2.11
N PHE A 177 -3.45 4.21 1.35
CA PHE A 177 -4.88 4.00 1.48
C PHE A 177 -5.17 2.51 1.69
N HIS A 178 -6.43 2.16 1.97
CA HIS A 178 -6.85 0.76 2.13
C HIS A 178 -8.12 0.52 1.32
N ASP A 179 -8.06 -0.44 0.39
CA ASP A 179 -9.22 -0.87 -0.40
C ASP A 179 -9.99 -1.97 0.35
N SER A 180 -10.44 -1.65 1.56
CA SER A 180 -11.10 -2.56 2.49
C SER A 180 -12.42 -1.98 3.00
N VAL A 181 -13.35 -2.86 3.42
CA VAL A 181 -14.67 -2.46 3.97
C VAL A 181 -14.55 -1.42 5.09
N LYS A 182 -13.53 -1.56 5.92
CA LYS A 182 -13.31 -0.65 7.05
C LYS A 182 -12.94 0.77 6.61
N ALA A 183 -12.24 0.90 5.49
CA ALA A 183 -11.79 2.19 4.98
C ALA A 183 -12.80 2.85 4.02
N GLU A 184 -13.76 2.10 3.50
CA GLU A 184 -14.63 2.50 2.39
C GLU A 184 -15.22 3.90 2.53
N HIS A 185 -15.79 4.22 3.70
CA HIS A 185 -16.44 5.51 3.93
C HIS A 185 -15.49 6.69 3.72
N ASN A 186 -14.32 6.64 4.36
CA ASN A 186 -13.33 7.71 4.24
C ASN A 186 -12.65 7.68 2.87
N LEU A 187 -12.32 6.50 2.36
CA LEU A 187 -11.66 6.31 1.07
C LEU A 187 -12.49 6.93 -0.08
N LYS A 188 -13.81 6.67 -0.12
CA LYS A 188 -14.71 7.22 -1.15
C LYS A 188 -14.77 8.76 -1.15
N TYR A 189 -14.55 9.39 -0.02
CA TYR A 189 -14.46 10.85 0.06
C TYR A 189 -13.06 11.38 -0.29
N VAL A 190 -12.02 10.69 0.16
CA VAL A 190 -10.63 11.21 0.14
C VAL A 190 -9.96 10.98 -1.21
N LEU A 191 -10.13 9.78 -1.80
CA LEU A 191 -9.38 9.40 -3.00
C LEU A 191 -9.65 10.32 -4.20
N PRO A 192 -10.91 10.62 -4.60
CA PRO A 192 -11.16 11.50 -5.73
C PRO A 192 -10.54 12.89 -5.54
N LYS A 193 -10.72 13.47 -4.34
CA LYS A 193 -10.16 14.79 -4.01
C LYS A 193 -8.63 14.82 -3.99
N THR A 194 -8.02 13.70 -3.58
CA THR A 194 -6.56 13.54 -3.65
C THR A 194 -6.09 13.49 -5.10
N LEU A 195 -6.77 12.73 -5.96
CA LEU A 195 -6.43 12.62 -7.38
C LEU A 195 -6.59 13.96 -8.11
N GLU A 196 -7.68 14.70 -7.85
CA GLU A 196 -7.90 16.06 -8.37
C GLU A 196 -6.76 16.99 -7.94
N PHE A 197 -6.45 17.05 -6.65
CA PHE A 197 -5.35 17.87 -6.12
C PHE A 197 -4.01 17.52 -6.75
N LEU A 198 -3.67 16.24 -6.88
CA LEU A 198 -2.42 15.82 -7.50
C LEU A 198 -2.32 16.28 -8.95
N LYS A 199 -3.41 16.14 -9.71
CA LYS A 199 -3.51 16.63 -11.09
C LYS A 199 -3.33 18.14 -11.17
N GLU A 200 -4.03 18.92 -10.33
CA GLU A 200 -3.93 20.38 -10.29
C GLU A 200 -2.51 20.87 -9.94
N LYS A 201 -1.81 20.14 -9.06
CA LYS A 201 -0.43 20.45 -8.67
C LYS A 201 0.62 19.92 -9.65
N GLY A 202 0.23 19.22 -10.71
CA GLY A 202 1.14 18.67 -11.71
C GLY A 202 1.89 17.42 -11.27
N PHE A 203 1.42 16.72 -10.23
CA PHE A 203 1.99 15.44 -9.84
C PHE A 203 1.59 14.31 -10.78
N ILE A 204 2.51 13.38 -10.98
CA ILE A 204 2.29 12.14 -11.74
C ILE A 204 2.09 11.02 -10.72
N CYS A 205 0.94 10.33 -10.78
CA CYS A 205 0.69 9.14 -9.99
C CYS A 205 1.27 7.92 -10.71
N ASP A 206 2.36 7.36 -10.17
CA ASP A 206 3.03 6.21 -10.76
C ASP A 206 3.03 5.01 -9.79
N LYS A 207 3.26 3.81 -10.32
CA LYS A 207 3.39 2.58 -9.54
C LYS A 207 4.83 2.35 -9.10
N ILE A 208 5.01 1.66 -7.98
CA ILE A 208 6.33 1.24 -7.48
C ILE A 208 6.89 0.13 -8.39
N VAL A 209 8.13 0.26 -8.80
CA VAL A 209 8.82 -0.67 -9.71
C VAL A 209 10.13 -1.20 -9.12
#